data_3ceb82c79f6470df90624116d7664292
#
_entry.id   3ceb82c79f6470df90624116d7664292
#
_cell.length_a   1.000
_cell.length_b   1.000
_cell.length_c   1.000
_cell.angle_alpha   90.00
_cell.angle_beta   90.00
_cell.angle_gamma   90.00
#
_symmetry.space_group_name_H-M   'P 1'
#
loop_
_entity.id
_entity.type
_entity.pdbx_description
1 polymer ?
#
loop_
_entity_poly.entity_id
_entity_poly.type
_entity_poly.pdbx_seq_one_letter_code
_entity_poly.pdbx_strand_id
1 'polypeptide(L)'
;RRQRQMCIRDRNYIKNNVIAEKVFKISGQAEAVRVKNYSYEAIEEFLSNAIYHKSYQIHEPVTVRIEADKIEITSSPGPDRSISDEDISKYQMRTRRYRNRRIGDFLKELHLVEGRNTGIPTAIKSIKENGSPLPLLLTDEERSFFSVIIPIHEAFLKKEAVSSKTEPKDIVAVPKRRTKDQIKTLILNELEQESISANELYKRLGYSGNASKTFRKCIEELITENKVHYASDNMQDGNNVLVKG
;
A
#
# COMPACT_ATOMS: atom_id res chain seq x y z
N ARG A 1 -17.03 -11.78 -23.82
CA ARG A 1 -18.01 -10.66 -23.68
C ARG A 1 -18.15 -10.18 -22.22
N ARG A 2 -18.33 -11.06 -21.23
CA ARG A 2 -18.53 -10.71 -19.80
C ARG A 2 -17.33 -9.96 -19.19
N GLN A 3 -16.10 -10.45 -19.36
CA GLN A 3 -14.88 -9.83 -18.83
C GLN A 3 -14.59 -8.44 -19.42
N ARG A 4 -14.93 -8.24 -20.70
CA ARG A 4 -14.82 -6.96 -21.38
C ARG A 4 -15.69 -5.87 -20.73
N GLN A 5 -16.92 -6.22 -20.40
CA GLN A 5 -17.84 -5.29 -19.72
C GLN A 5 -17.41 -5.00 -18.28
N MET A 6 -16.84 -5.99 -17.57
CA MET A 6 -16.29 -5.78 -16.23
C MET A 6 -15.13 -4.77 -16.25
N CYS A 7 -14.13 -4.96 -17.11
CA CYS A 7 -12.96 -4.07 -17.16
C CYS A 7 -13.35 -2.60 -17.43
N ILE A 8 -14.26 -2.37 -18.38
CA ILE A 8 -14.75 -1.01 -18.70
C ILE A 8 -15.55 -0.43 -17.52
N ARG A 9 -16.39 -1.24 -16.87
CA ARG A 9 -17.17 -0.80 -15.70
C ARG A 9 -16.30 -0.46 -14.53
N ASP A 10 -15.29 -1.28 -14.25
CA ASP A 10 -14.37 -1.08 -13.11
C ASP A 10 -13.53 0.19 -13.31
N ARG A 11 -13.05 0.43 -14.53
CA ARG A 11 -12.33 1.67 -14.87
C ARG A 11 -13.22 2.91 -14.71
N ASN A 12 -14.45 2.86 -15.23
CA ASN A 12 -15.42 3.96 -15.11
C ASN A 12 -15.81 4.18 -13.64
N TYR A 13 -15.96 3.11 -12.87
CA TYR A 13 -16.23 3.19 -11.44
C TYR A 13 -15.09 3.93 -10.72
N ILE A 14 -13.84 3.52 -10.94
CA ILE A 14 -12.68 4.16 -10.33
C ILE A 14 -12.61 5.63 -10.75
N LYS A 15 -12.73 5.92 -12.04
CA LYS A 15 -12.68 7.28 -12.57
C LYS A 15 -13.72 8.21 -11.94
N ASN A 16 -14.94 7.72 -11.77
CA ASN A 16 -16.08 8.55 -11.37
C ASN A 16 -16.31 8.58 -9.86
N ASN A 17 -15.86 7.54 -9.11
CA ASN A 17 -16.18 7.40 -7.69
C ASN A 17 -14.94 7.42 -6.77
N VAL A 18 -13.75 7.18 -7.30
CA VAL A 18 -12.53 7.07 -6.51
C VAL A 18 -11.60 8.25 -6.74
N ILE A 19 -11.48 8.69 -8.02
CA ILE A 19 -10.61 9.83 -8.34
C ILE A 19 -11.24 11.13 -7.86
N ALA A 20 -10.48 11.86 -7.03
CA ALA A 20 -10.84 13.18 -6.53
C ALA A 20 -9.72 14.17 -6.86
N GLU A 21 -10.09 15.43 -7.10
CA GLU A 21 -9.15 16.51 -7.39
C GLU A 21 -9.24 17.58 -6.31
N LYS A 22 -8.09 18.11 -5.90
CA LYS A 22 -7.97 19.32 -5.07
C LYS A 22 -7.25 20.41 -5.85
N VAL A 23 -7.73 21.63 -5.70
CA VAL A 23 -7.17 22.81 -6.33
C VAL A 23 -6.56 23.71 -5.26
N PHE A 24 -5.27 23.97 -5.37
CA PHE A 24 -4.53 24.84 -4.47
C PHE A 24 -4.19 26.16 -5.16
N LYS A 25 -4.61 27.27 -4.57
CA LYS A 25 -4.17 28.61 -5.00
C LYS A 25 -2.92 28.98 -4.20
N ILE A 26 -1.81 29.16 -4.91
CA ILE A 26 -0.55 29.64 -4.32
C ILE A 26 -0.57 31.17 -4.38
N SER A 27 -0.41 31.82 -3.21
CA SER A 27 -0.34 33.29 -3.16
C SER A 27 0.83 33.81 -3.99
N GLY A 28 0.56 34.69 -4.95
CA GLY A 28 1.56 35.23 -5.85
C GLY A 28 1.74 34.49 -7.20
N GLN A 29 0.99 33.42 -7.45
CA GLN A 29 0.94 32.75 -8.75
C GLN A 29 -0.45 32.88 -9.38
N ALA A 30 -0.48 33.20 -10.68
CA ALA A 30 -1.74 33.31 -11.43
C ALA A 30 -2.42 31.96 -11.67
N GLU A 31 -1.65 30.86 -11.71
CA GLU A 31 -2.13 29.52 -11.97
C GLU A 31 -2.34 28.74 -10.67
N ALA A 32 -3.48 28.03 -10.60
CA ALA A 32 -3.79 27.14 -9.48
C ALA A 32 -3.18 25.74 -9.75
N VAL A 33 -2.53 25.18 -8.74
CA VAL A 33 -2.02 23.81 -8.79
C VAL A 33 -3.17 22.84 -8.56
N ARG A 34 -3.37 21.93 -9.51
CA ARG A 34 -4.38 20.86 -9.42
C ARG A 34 -3.69 19.55 -9.12
N VAL A 35 -4.17 18.86 -8.11
CA VAL A 35 -3.62 17.59 -7.64
C VAL A 35 -4.73 16.58 -7.53
N LYS A 36 -4.52 15.39 -8.09
CA LYS A 36 -5.44 14.26 -7.94
C LYS A 36 -4.99 13.37 -6.78
N ASN A 37 -5.96 12.72 -6.12
CA ASN A 37 -5.63 11.74 -5.07
C ASN A 37 -4.83 10.55 -5.61
N TYR A 38 -5.13 10.12 -6.84
CA TYR A 38 -4.40 9.09 -7.57
C TYR A 38 -4.26 9.50 -9.04
N SER A 39 -3.16 9.11 -9.68
CA SER A 39 -3.07 9.18 -11.14
C SER A 39 -3.98 8.12 -11.77
N TYR A 40 -4.99 8.57 -12.49
CA TYR A 40 -5.91 7.66 -13.18
C TYR A 40 -5.19 6.84 -14.26
N GLU A 41 -4.29 7.47 -14.99
CA GLU A 41 -3.49 6.85 -16.05
C GLU A 41 -2.64 5.70 -15.50
N ALA A 42 -2.10 5.86 -14.29
CA ALA A 42 -1.35 4.80 -13.62
C ALA A 42 -2.23 3.62 -13.19
N ILE A 43 -3.40 3.90 -12.61
CA ILE A 43 -4.35 2.85 -12.23
C ILE A 43 -4.80 2.07 -13.47
N GLU A 44 -5.12 2.78 -14.56
CA GLU A 44 -5.54 2.20 -15.83
C GLU A 44 -4.49 1.25 -16.39
N GLU A 45 -3.23 1.64 -16.37
CA GLU A 45 -2.12 0.82 -16.83
C GLU A 45 -1.89 -0.42 -15.93
N PHE A 46 -1.85 -0.25 -14.61
CA PHE A 46 -1.66 -1.38 -13.70
C PHE A 46 -2.82 -2.36 -13.75
N LEU A 47 -4.07 -1.89 -13.87
CA LEU A 47 -5.24 -2.75 -14.01
C LEU A 47 -5.21 -3.52 -15.34
N SER A 48 -4.86 -2.84 -16.43
CA SER A 48 -4.71 -3.45 -17.74
C SER A 48 -3.63 -4.53 -17.76
N ASN A 49 -2.47 -4.25 -17.13
CA ASN A 49 -1.38 -5.21 -16.97
C ASN A 49 -1.81 -6.41 -16.13
N ALA A 50 -2.54 -6.21 -15.04
CA ALA A 50 -3.06 -7.29 -14.21
C ALA A 50 -3.96 -8.25 -15.02
N ILE A 51 -4.85 -7.72 -15.85
CA ILE A 51 -5.74 -8.51 -16.72
C ILE A 51 -4.94 -9.20 -17.84
N TYR A 52 -3.96 -8.50 -18.40
CA TYR A 52 -3.16 -8.96 -19.53
C TYR A 52 -2.21 -10.12 -19.15
N HIS A 53 -1.64 -10.05 -17.95
CA HIS A 53 -0.67 -11.02 -17.46
C HIS A 53 -1.25 -12.11 -16.54
N LYS A 54 -2.50 -11.98 -16.09
CA LYS A 54 -3.20 -13.01 -15.31
C LYS A 54 -3.17 -14.37 -16.00
N SER A 55 -3.02 -15.47 -15.24
CA SER A 55 -3.34 -16.80 -15.73
C SER A 55 -4.83 -17.07 -15.61
N TYR A 56 -5.48 -17.42 -16.72
CA TYR A 56 -6.88 -17.83 -16.72
C TYR A 56 -7.07 -19.33 -16.41
N GLN A 57 -5.98 -20.07 -16.21
CA GLN A 57 -5.99 -21.45 -15.72
C GLN A 57 -6.08 -21.47 -14.16
N ILE A 58 -5.64 -20.39 -13.51
CA ILE A 58 -5.78 -20.21 -12.07
C ILE A 58 -7.11 -19.53 -11.81
N HIS A 59 -7.95 -20.12 -10.95
CA HIS A 59 -9.30 -19.61 -10.65
C HIS A 59 -9.33 -18.36 -9.74
N GLU A 60 -8.17 -17.79 -9.43
CA GLU A 60 -8.08 -16.55 -8.64
C GLU A 60 -8.44 -15.34 -9.50
N PRO A 61 -9.35 -14.46 -9.04
CA PRO A 61 -9.67 -13.22 -9.76
C PRO A 61 -8.55 -12.19 -9.63
N VAL A 62 -8.49 -11.22 -10.56
CA VAL A 62 -7.79 -9.96 -10.29
C VAL A 62 -8.57 -9.24 -9.21
N THR A 63 -7.88 -8.87 -8.13
CA THR A 63 -8.48 -8.19 -6.99
C THR A 63 -8.06 -6.72 -6.99
N VAL A 64 -9.03 -5.82 -6.85
CA VAL A 64 -8.79 -4.39 -6.64
C VAL A 64 -9.35 -4.02 -5.27
N ARG A 65 -8.48 -3.66 -4.34
CA ARG A 65 -8.84 -3.21 -3.01
C ARG A 65 -8.61 -1.72 -2.90
N ILE A 66 -9.66 -0.99 -2.52
CA ILE A 66 -9.61 0.46 -2.34
C ILE A 66 -9.72 0.73 -0.86
N GLU A 67 -8.68 1.29 -0.28
CA GLU A 67 -8.59 1.67 1.12
C GLU A 67 -8.54 3.21 1.26
N ALA A 68 -8.54 3.71 2.47
CA ALA A 68 -8.57 5.15 2.71
C ALA A 68 -7.30 5.87 2.24
N ASP A 69 -6.17 5.16 2.24
CA ASP A 69 -4.82 5.69 1.99
C ASP A 69 -4.11 5.06 0.78
N LYS A 70 -4.70 4.02 0.16
CA LYS A 70 -4.07 3.30 -0.96
C LYS A 70 -5.09 2.56 -1.82
N ILE A 71 -4.64 2.21 -3.02
CA ILE A 71 -5.30 1.23 -3.90
C ILE A 71 -4.32 0.08 -4.10
N GLU A 72 -4.80 -1.16 -3.92
CA GLU A 72 -4.04 -2.37 -4.17
C GLU A 72 -4.66 -3.15 -5.32
N ILE A 73 -3.84 -3.51 -6.31
CA ILE A 73 -4.22 -4.32 -7.47
C ILE A 73 -3.39 -5.60 -7.45
N THR A 74 -4.04 -6.75 -7.24
CA THR A 74 -3.37 -8.05 -7.15
C THR A 74 -3.84 -9.00 -8.26
N SER A 75 -2.90 -9.70 -8.87
CA SER A 75 -3.14 -10.72 -9.90
C SER A 75 -2.23 -11.93 -9.70
N SER A 76 -2.67 -13.09 -10.18
CA SER A 76 -1.93 -14.36 -10.14
C SER A 76 -1.76 -14.94 -11.55
N PRO A 77 -0.59 -15.53 -11.84
CA PRO A 77 0.63 -15.56 -11.06
C PRO A 77 1.42 -14.25 -11.17
N GLY A 78 2.53 -14.18 -10.47
CA GLY A 78 3.48 -13.06 -10.51
C GLY A 78 4.17 -12.88 -11.86
N PRO A 79 5.13 -11.95 -11.96
CA PRO A 79 5.88 -11.67 -13.19
C PRO A 79 6.72 -12.88 -13.62
N ASP A 80 7.08 -12.92 -14.91
CA ASP A 80 7.94 -13.96 -15.45
C ASP A 80 9.28 -14.02 -14.69
N ARG A 81 9.79 -15.21 -14.42
CA ARG A 81 11.05 -15.42 -13.69
C ARG A 81 12.29 -14.81 -14.36
N SER A 82 12.19 -14.43 -15.64
CA SER A 82 13.23 -13.66 -16.33
C SER A 82 13.34 -12.22 -15.89
N ILE A 83 12.37 -11.72 -15.11
CA ILE A 83 12.38 -10.37 -14.52
C ILE A 83 12.99 -10.48 -13.13
N SER A 84 14.13 -9.84 -12.91
CA SER A 84 14.78 -9.81 -11.61
C SER A 84 14.02 -8.93 -10.60
N ASP A 85 14.25 -9.15 -9.31
CA ASP A 85 13.68 -8.28 -8.28
C ASP A 85 14.23 -6.85 -8.36
N GLU A 86 15.44 -6.71 -8.86
CA GLU A 86 16.06 -5.41 -9.16
C GLU A 86 15.30 -4.67 -10.27
N ASP A 87 14.90 -5.36 -11.35
CA ASP A 87 14.09 -4.77 -12.42
C ASP A 87 12.71 -4.35 -11.93
N ILE A 88 12.11 -5.15 -11.02
CA ILE A 88 10.83 -4.82 -10.39
C ILE A 88 10.97 -3.56 -9.53
N SER A 89 11.99 -3.50 -8.68
CA SER A 89 12.24 -2.36 -7.78
C SER A 89 12.54 -1.07 -8.54
N LYS A 90 13.17 -1.17 -9.71
CA LYS A 90 13.48 -0.03 -10.60
C LYS A 90 12.38 0.29 -11.60
N TYR A 91 11.25 -0.41 -11.58
CA TYR A 91 10.15 -0.29 -12.56
C TYR A 91 10.60 -0.56 -14.02
N GLN A 92 11.62 -1.40 -14.22
CA GLN A 92 12.25 -1.67 -15.52
C GLN A 92 11.89 -3.04 -16.09
N MET A 93 10.67 -3.50 -15.89
CA MET A 93 10.19 -4.78 -16.40
C MET A 93 10.07 -4.77 -17.92
N ARG A 94 11.11 -5.26 -18.62
CA ARG A 94 11.24 -5.18 -20.09
C ARG A 94 10.93 -6.49 -20.82
N THR A 95 10.22 -7.44 -20.19
CA THR A 95 9.88 -8.69 -20.89
C THR A 95 8.76 -8.49 -21.90
N ARG A 96 8.86 -9.19 -23.03
CA ARG A 96 7.80 -9.25 -24.06
C ARG A 96 7.00 -10.55 -24.00
N ARG A 97 7.11 -11.30 -22.93
CA ARG A 97 6.39 -12.56 -22.73
C ARG A 97 5.00 -12.29 -22.16
N TYR A 98 4.03 -12.15 -23.05
CA TYR A 98 2.64 -11.89 -22.70
C TYR A 98 1.88 -13.20 -22.57
N ARG A 99 1.25 -13.45 -21.41
CA ARG A 99 0.42 -14.67 -21.21
C ARG A 99 -0.82 -14.66 -22.08
N ASN A 100 -1.47 -13.50 -22.21
CA ASN A 100 -2.76 -13.36 -22.88
C ASN A 100 -2.66 -12.42 -24.08
N ARG A 101 -1.86 -12.78 -25.08
CA ARG A 101 -1.60 -11.92 -26.24
C ARG A 101 -2.91 -11.45 -26.94
N ARG A 102 -3.87 -12.36 -27.14
CA ARG A 102 -5.17 -12.01 -27.75
C ARG A 102 -5.96 -11.00 -26.94
N ILE A 103 -5.89 -11.06 -25.58
CA ILE A 103 -6.52 -10.07 -24.73
C ILE A 103 -5.82 -8.74 -24.90
N GLY A 104 -4.49 -8.73 -24.98
CA GLY A 104 -3.72 -7.51 -25.22
C GLY A 104 -4.04 -6.87 -26.57
N ASP A 105 -4.10 -7.64 -27.63
CA ASP A 105 -4.46 -7.13 -28.96
C ASP A 105 -5.88 -6.51 -28.92
N PHE A 106 -6.81 -7.15 -28.24
CA PHE A 106 -8.15 -6.65 -28.06
C PHE A 106 -8.21 -5.38 -27.19
N LEU A 107 -7.41 -5.28 -26.12
CA LEU A 107 -7.32 -4.07 -25.29
C LEU A 107 -6.71 -2.90 -26.08
N LYS A 108 -5.81 -3.17 -27.04
CA LYS A 108 -5.29 -2.16 -27.97
C LYS A 108 -6.35 -1.64 -28.92
N GLU A 109 -7.14 -2.53 -29.53
CA GLU A 109 -8.25 -2.13 -30.40
C GLU A 109 -9.27 -1.24 -29.68
N LEU A 110 -9.42 -1.41 -28.36
CA LEU A 110 -10.25 -0.56 -27.53
C LEU A 110 -9.56 0.72 -27.04
N HIS A 111 -8.33 0.98 -27.47
CA HIS A 111 -7.47 2.08 -26.98
C HIS A 111 -7.28 2.10 -25.46
N LEU A 112 -7.33 0.91 -24.84
CA LEU A 112 -7.15 0.74 -23.40
C LEU A 112 -5.69 0.47 -23.00
N VAL A 113 -4.83 0.13 -23.96
CA VAL A 113 -3.40 -0.16 -23.80
C VAL A 113 -2.65 0.29 -25.06
N GLU A 114 -1.53 0.98 -24.91
CA GLU A 114 -0.73 1.43 -26.07
C GLU A 114 0.12 0.31 -26.70
N GLY A 115 0.35 -0.77 -26.02
CA GLY A 115 1.03 -1.97 -26.56
C GLY A 115 2.49 -1.83 -26.95
N ARG A 116 3.15 -0.76 -26.51
CA ARG A 116 4.55 -0.44 -26.87
C ARG A 116 5.58 -0.76 -25.79
N ASN A 117 5.23 -1.53 -24.76
CA ASN A 117 6.11 -1.77 -23.57
C ASN A 117 6.49 -0.48 -22.80
N THR A 118 5.73 0.57 -22.95
CA THR A 118 5.94 1.87 -22.29
C THR A 118 5.00 2.08 -21.10
N GLY A 119 4.12 1.12 -20.82
CA GLY A 119 3.03 1.27 -19.87
C GLY A 119 3.49 1.55 -18.45
N ILE A 120 4.34 0.69 -17.86
CA ILE A 120 4.83 0.92 -16.49
C ILE A 120 5.67 2.20 -16.40
N PRO A 121 6.65 2.48 -17.28
CA PRO A 121 7.32 3.77 -17.29
C PRO A 121 6.36 4.96 -17.44
N THR A 122 5.33 4.85 -18.25
CA THR A 122 4.30 5.89 -18.43
C THR A 122 3.48 6.09 -17.16
N ALA A 123 3.07 4.99 -16.51
CA ALA A 123 2.38 5.03 -15.22
C ALA A 123 3.22 5.72 -14.14
N ILE A 124 4.50 5.37 -14.03
CA ILE A 124 5.43 5.98 -13.07
C ILE A 124 5.64 7.46 -13.37
N LYS A 125 5.75 7.83 -14.65
CA LYS A 125 5.84 9.23 -15.06
C LYS A 125 4.61 10.03 -14.62
N SER A 126 3.42 9.52 -14.90
CA SER A 126 2.15 10.15 -14.52
C SER A 126 1.98 10.31 -13.00
N ILE A 127 2.44 9.33 -12.21
CA ILE A 127 2.47 9.40 -10.74
C ILE A 127 3.40 10.54 -10.29
N LYS A 128 4.60 10.63 -10.87
CA LYS A 128 5.56 11.70 -10.56
C LYS A 128 5.05 13.08 -10.94
N GLU A 129 4.41 13.21 -12.11
CA GLU A 129 3.81 14.47 -12.59
C GLU A 129 2.67 14.93 -11.67
N ASN A 130 1.91 13.99 -11.08
CA ASN A 130 0.90 14.32 -10.08
C ASN A 130 1.51 14.65 -8.69
N GLY A 131 2.81 14.45 -8.48
CA GLY A 131 3.46 14.62 -7.18
C GLY A 131 3.08 13.54 -6.15
N SER A 132 2.55 12.40 -6.60
CA SER A 132 2.16 11.28 -5.75
C SER A 132 3.35 10.41 -5.35
N PRO A 133 3.30 9.73 -4.19
CA PRO A 133 4.28 8.73 -3.82
C PRO A 133 4.35 7.60 -4.86
N LEU A 134 5.54 7.02 -5.04
CA LEU A 134 5.73 5.92 -5.98
C LEU A 134 5.00 4.65 -5.49
N PRO A 135 4.48 3.83 -6.41
CA PRO A 135 3.81 2.59 -6.06
C PRO A 135 4.81 1.55 -5.55
N LEU A 136 4.35 0.68 -4.67
CA LEU A 136 5.11 -0.47 -4.23
C LEU A 136 4.70 -1.69 -5.06
N LEU A 137 5.67 -2.37 -5.65
CA LEU A 137 5.49 -3.59 -6.43
C LEU A 137 5.93 -4.78 -5.60
N LEU A 138 5.04 -5.73 -5.35
CA LEU A 138 5.28 -6.89 -4.49
C LEU A 138 5.04 -8.19 -5.24
N THR A 139 5.90 -9.15 -4.98
CA THR A 139 5.74 -10.55 -5.38
C THR A 139 6.51 -11.42 -4.39
N ASP A 140 6.27 -12.73 -4.41
CA ASP A 140 7.03 -13.72 -3.65
C ASP A 140 8.14 -14.36 -4.48
N GLU A 141 9.01 -15.17 -3.86
CA GLU A 141 10.09 -15.89 -4.53
C GLU A 141 9.57 -16.88 -5.58
N GLU A 142 8.40 -17.46 -5.34
CA GLU A 142 7.75 -18.41 -6.23
C GLU A 142 7.03 -17.74 -7.41
N ARG A 143 6.90 -16.42 -7.37
CA ARG A 143 6.13 -15.64 -8.35
C ARG A 143 4.66 -16.07 -8.42
N SER A 144 4.07 -16.40 -7.28
CA SER A 144 2.69 -16.86 -7.20
C SER A 144 1.67 -15.72 -7.40
N PHE A 145 2.04 -14.50 -7.04
CA PHE A 145 1.22 -13.30 -7.23
C PHE A 145 2.05 -12.07 -7.62
N PHE A 146 1.37 -11.07 -8.12
CA PHE A 146 1.90 -9.72 -8.29
C PHE A 146 0.91 -8.70 -7.73
N SER A 147 1.34 -7.90 -6.76
CA SER A 147 0.54 -6.85 -6.15
C SER A 147 1.18 -5.49 -6.39
N VAL A 148 0.37 -4.53 -6.81
CA VAL A 148 0.73 -3.13 -6.99
C VAL A 148 -0.03 -2.32 -5.96
N ILE A 149 0.69 -1.69 -5.03
CA ILE A 149 0.14 -0.81 -4.01
C ILE A 149 0.40 0.64 -4.45
N ILE A 150 -0.65 1.38 -4.69
CA ILE A 150 -0.61 2.79 -5.12
C ILE A 150 -1.04 3.64 -3.93
N PRO A 151 -0.11 4.35 -3.26
CA PRO A 151 -0.46 5.22 -2.15
C PRO A 151 -1.27 6.44 -2.62
N ILE A 152 -2.14 6.95 -1.76
CA ILE A 152 -2.85 8.21 -2.00
C ILE A 152 -1.87 9.39 -1.98
N HIS A 153 -2.14 10.43 -2.77
CA HIS A 153 -1.37 11.66 -2.71
C HIS A 153 -1.47 12.31 -1.33
N GLU A 154 -0.36 12.78 -0.77
CA GLU A 154 -0.24 13.33 0.60
C GLU A 154 -1.26 14.44 0.90
N ALA A 155 -1.62 15.26 -0.08
CA ALA A 155 -2.63 16.30 0.06
C ALA A 155 -4.03 15.77 0.43
N PHE A 156 -4.28 14.46 0.27
CA PHE A 156 -5.55 13.80 0.58
C PHE A 156 -5.50 13.00 1.87
N LEU A 157 -4.33 12.77 2.45
CA LEU A 157 -4.23 12.22 3.79
C LEU A 157 -4.92 13.19 4.76
N LYS A 158 -5.84 12.70 5.59
CA LYS A 158 -6.43 13.49 6.66
C LYS A 158 -5.30 13.85 7.62
N LYS A 159 -4.90 15.12 7.66
CA LYS A 159 -4.14 15.63 8.78
C LYS A 159 -5.11 15.65 9.97
N GLU A 160 -5.01 14.68 10.86
CA GLU A 160 -5.48 14.87 12.22
C GLU A 160 -4.71 16.09 12.74
N ALA A 161 -5.48 17.12 13.13
CA ALA A 161 -4.91 18.36 13.64
C ALA A 161 -4.23 18.07 14.98
N VAL A 162 -2.94 17.81 14.94
CA VAL A 162 -2.06 17.95 16.08
C VAL A 162 -1.05 19.04 15.72
N SER A 163 -1.30 20.23 16.28
CA SER A 163 -0.35 21.32 16.27
C SER A 163 0.86 20.93 17.11
N SER A 164 1.96 20.58 16.48
CA SER A 164 3.29 20.81 17.05
C SER A 164 4.33 20.77 15.93
N LYS A 165 5.08 21.85 15.85
CA LYS A 165 6.27 22.04 15.01
C LYS A 165 7.31 20.97 15.37
N THR A 166 7.72 20.13 14.41
CA THR A 166 9.04 19.51 14.42
C THR A 166 9.40 19.09 12.98
N GLU A 167 10.66 19.35 12.64
CA GLU A 167 11.27 19.18 11.31
C GLU A 167 11.30 17.72 10.83
N PRO A 168 11.49 17.47 9.51
CA PRO A 168 11.41 16.14 8.94
C PRO A 168 12.61 15.30 9.36
N LYS A 169 12.37 14.24 10.11
CA LYS A 169 13.33 13.14 10.30
C LYS A 169 12.93 11.96 9.43
N ASP A 170 13.87 11.59 8.62
CA ASP A 170 14.15 10.34 7.92
C ASP A 170 13.00 9.32 7.74
N ILE A 171 12.73 9.03 6.46
CA ILE A 171 11.85 7.96 5.97
C ILE A 171 12.38 6.62 6.48
N VAL A 172 11.75 6.08 7.51
CA VAL A 172 12.02 4.73 8.00
C VAL A 172 11.39 3.72 7.05
N ALA A 173 12.23 2.89 6.45
CA ALA A 173 11.86 1.74 5.63
C ALA A 173 10.81 0.85 6.34
N VAL A 174 9.83 0.36 5.57
CA VAL A 174 8.83 -0.63 6.01
C VAL A 174 9.55 -1.83 6.64
N PRO A 175 9.29 -2.20 7.90
CA PRO A 175 10.08 -3.18 8.59
C PRO A 175 9.82 -4.59 8.06
N LYS A 176 10.89 -5.31 7.69
CA LYS A 176 10.94 -6.77 7.69
C LYS A 176 10.27 -7.28 8.98
N ARG A 177 9.57 -8.43 8.89
CA ARG A 177 8.90 -9.12 10.01
C ARG A 177 9.77 -9.03 11.27
N ARG A 178 9.36 -8.19 12.21
CA ARG A 178 10.12 -7.93 13.46
C ARG A 178 10.22 -9.22 14.27
N THR A 179 11.38 -9.51 14.82
CA THR A 179 11.56 -10.62 15.76
C THR A 179 10.88 -10.27 17.10
N LYS A 180 10.61 -11.29 17.94
CA LYS A 180 10.02 -11.08 19.26
C LYS A 180 10.85 -10.13 20.12
N ASP A 181 12.17 -10.24 20.07
CA ASP A 181 13.08 -9.41 20.85
C ASP A 181 13.03 -7.95 20.40
N GLN A 182 12.94 -7.70 19.10
CA GLN A 182 12.74 -6.36 18.56
C GLN A 182 11.40 -5.75 19.01
N ILE A 183 10.34 -6.56 19.05
CA ILE A 183 9.02 -6.13 19.53
C ILE A 183 9.09 -5.77 21.02
N LYS A 184 9.73 -6.61 21.86
CA LYS A 184 9.92 -6.35 23.28
C LYS A 184 10.70 -5.06 23.56
N THR A 185 11.79 -4.83 22.83
CA THR A 185 12.60 -3.61 22.96
C THR A 185 11.78 -2.36 22.60
N LEU A 186 10.99 -2.42 21.53
CA LEU A 186 10.13 -1.31 21.13
C LEU A 186 9.03 -1.02 22.15
N ILE A 187 8.42 -2.07 22.73
CA ILE A 187 7.42 -1.94 23.79
C ILE A 187 8.02 -1.20 25.00
N LEU A 188 9.21 -1.60 25.45
CA LEU A 188 9.88 -0.97 26.59
C LEU A 188 10.23 0.49 26.33
N ASN A 189 10.71 0.82 25.14
CA ASN A 189 11.06 2.19 24.77
C ASN A 189 9.83 3.12 24.73
N GLU A 190 8.70 2.65 24.22
CA GLU A 190 7.45 3.43 24.21
C GLU A 190 6.90 3.65 25.62
N LEU A 191 6.95 2.62 26.47
CA LEU A 191 6.49 2.70 27.85
C LEU A 191 7.44 3.54 28.77
N GLU A 192 8.62 3.90 28.32
CA GLU A 192 9.46 4.89 29.01
C GLU A 192 8.90 6.30 28.97
N GLN A 193 8.13 6.61 27.95
CA GLN A 193 7.63 7.96 27.72
C GLN A 193 6.21 8.16 28.29
N GLU A 194 5.36 7.12 28.22
CA GLU A 194 3.97 7.24 28.60
C GLU A 194 3.32 5.87 28.90
N SER A 195 2.38 5.85 29.83
CA SER A 195 1.58 4.67 30.15
C SER A 195 0.40 4.58 29.18
N ILE A 196 0.34 3.52 28.37
CA ILE A 196 -0.66 3.37 27.31
C ILE A 196 -1.24 1.96 27.24
N SER A 197 -2.43 1.82 26.62
CA SER A 197 -3.05 0.51 26.46
C SER A 197 -2.34 -0.36 25.42
N ALA A 198 -2.46 -1.68 25.53
CA ALA A 198 -1.85 -2.63 24.60
C ALA A 198 -2.29 -2.40 23.15
N ASN A 199 -3.53 -2.00 22.91
CA ASN A 199 -4.05 -1.73 21.58
C ASN A 199 -3.50 -0.40 21.01
N GLU A 200 -3.36 0.62 21.85
CA GLU A 200 -2.78 1.90 21.45
C GLU A 200 -1.28 1.76 21.18
N LEU A 201 -0.57 1.03 22.04
CA LEU A 201 0.84 0.69 21.86
C LEU A 201 1.07 -0.05 20.53
N TYR A 202 0.18 -1.00 20.18
CA TYR A 202 0.24 -1.74 18.94
C TYR A 202 0.11 -0.82 17.71
N LYS A 203 -0.78 0.17 17.78
CA LYS A 203 -0.97 1.18 16.72
C LYS A 203 0.23 2.13 16.61
N ARG A 204 0.77 2.61 17.73
CA ARG A 204 1.96 3.49 17.73
C ARG A 204 3.20 2.81 17.14
N LEU A 205 3.34 1.52 17.31
CA LEU A 205 4.41 0.72 16.70
C LEU A 205 4.21 0.44 15.20
N GLY A 206 3.18 1.04 14.58
CA GLY A 206 2.92 0.98 13.14
C GLY A 206 2.12 -0.23 12.69
N TYR A 207 1.43 -0.91 13.59
CA TYR A 207 0.54 -2.02 13.23
C TYR A 207 -0.92 -1.54 13.11
N SER A 208 -1.68 -2.15 12.20
CA SER A 208 -3.10 -1.86 12.01
C SER A 208 -4.00 -2.85 12.74
N GLY A 209 -5.14 -2.38 13.26
CA GLY A 209 -6.13 -3.21 13.96
C GLY A 209 -5.84 -3.42 15.44
N ASN A 210 -6.37 -4.52 16.01
CA ASN A 210 -6.17 -4.90 17.41
C ASN A 210 -4.86 -5.69 17.58
N ALA A 211 -4.25 -5.59 18.77
CA ALA A 211 -3.02 -6.26 19.11
C ALA A 211 -3.05 -7.76 18.78
N SER A 212 -2.11 -8.22 17.95
CA SER A 212 -1.99 -9.60 17.50
C SER A 212 -1.65 -10.55 18.66
N LYS A 213 -1.91 -11.86 18.48
CA LYS A 213 -1.55 -12.89 19.48
C LYS A 213 -0.05 -12.86 19.82
N THR A 214 0.82 -12.67 18.81
CA THR A 214 2.26 -12.60 19.01
C THR A 214 2.66 -11.37 19.82
N PHE A 215 2.04 -10.22 19.58
CA PHE A 215 2.30 -9.00 20.31
C PHE A 215 1.86 -9.10 21.78
N ARG A 216 0.66 -9.65 22.02
CA ARG A 216 0.16 -9.92 23.40
C ARG A 216 1.07 -10.87 24.15
N LYS A 217 1.57 -11.92 23.48
CA LYS A 217 2.54 -12.85 24.09
C LYS A 217 3.85 -12.17 24.46
N CYS A 218 4.33 -11.20 23.69
CA CYS A 218 5.51 -10.39 24.04
C CYS A 218 5.25 -9.54 25.31
N ILE A 219 4.04 -8.98 25.45
CA ILE A 219 3.66 -8.26 26.68
C ILE A 219 3.60 -9.21 27.88
N GLU A 220 2.99 -10.39 27.76
CA GLU A 220 2.93 -11.39 28.83
C GLU A 220 4.32 -11.84 29.27
N GLU A 221 5.23 -12.06 28.33
CA GLU A 221 6.64 -12.39 28.62
C GLU A 221 7.34 -11.24 29.37
N LEU A 222 7.10 -9.97 29.01
CA LEU A 222 7.65 -8.80 29.70
C LEU A 222 7.07 -8.60 31.10
N ILE A 223 5.79 -8.96 31.31
CA ILE A 223 5.16 -8.96 32.62
C ILE A 223 5.80 -10.05 33.51
N THR A 224 6.01 -11.26 32.96
CA THR A 224 6.69 -12.34 33.67
C THR A 224 8.14 -11.99 34.04
N GLU A 225 8.80 -11.16 33.21
CA GLU A 225 10.13 -10.65 33.46
C GLU A 225 10.16 -9.43 34.42
N ASN A 226 9.01 -9.04 35.01
CA ASN A 226 8.80 -7.86 35.86
C ASN A 226 9.24 -6.52 35.24
N LYS A 227 9.25 -6.42 33.92
CA LYS A 227 9.64 -5.21 33.19
C LYS A 227 8.45 -4.31 32.84
N VAL A 228 7.23 -4.88 32.87
CA VAL A 228 5.97 -4.19 32.54
C VAL A 228 4.89 -4.75 33.48
N HIS A 229 3.94 -3.91 33.88
CA HIS A 229 2.76 -4.35 34.65
C HIS A 229 1.52 -3.58 34.20
N TYR A 230 0.33 -4.09 34.51
CA TYR A 230 -0.91 -3.38 34.29
C TYR A 230 -1.17 -2.39 35.42
N ALA A 231 -1.65 -1.19 35.08
CA ALA A 231 -1.98 -0.15 36.08
C ALA A 231 -3.22 -0.50 36.95
N SER A 232 -4.02 -1.50 36.54
CA SER A 232 -5.17 -2.00 37.31
C SER A 232 -5.25 -3.53 37.25
N ASP A 233 -5.76 -4.15 38.31
CA ASP A 233 -5.85 -5.62 38.47
C ASP A 233 -6.82 -6.35 37.52
N ASN A 234 -7.49 -5.66 36.62
CA ASN A 234 -8.48 -6.25 35.72
C ASN A 234 -7.82 -6.72 34.39
N MET A 235 -7.37 -7.97 34.40
CA MET A 235 -6.54 -8.61 33.37
C MET A 235 -7.20 -8.86 31.99
N GLN A 236 -8.49 -8.59 31.77
CA GLN A 236 -9.21 -9.14 30.61
C GLN A 236 -9.56 -8.14 29.49
N ASP A 237 -9.37 -6.86 29.66
CA ASP A 237 -9.69 -5.86 28.63
C ASP A 237 -8.45 -5.35 27.92
N GLY A 238 -8.44 -5.43 26.55
CA GLY A 238 -7.36 -4.89 25.72
C GLY A 238 -7.18 -3.36 25.83
N ASN A 239 -7.96 -2.72 26.69
CA ASN A 239 -7.86 -1.28 27.04
C ASN A 239 -7.08 -1.04 28.34
N ASN A 240 -6.60 -2.09 29.02
CA ASN A 240 -5.81 -1.90 30.24
C ASN A 240 -4.48 -1.21 29.94
N VAL A 241 -4.19 -0.20 30.75
CA VAL A 241 -2.97 0.62 30.62
C VAL A 241 -1.77 -0.16 31.13
N LEU A 242 -0.73 -0.23 30.31
CA LEU A 242 0.57 -0.82 30.61
C LEU A 242 1.50 0.24 31.17
N VAL A 243 2.25 -0.11 32.19
CA VAL A 243 3.23 0.74 32.87
C VAL A 243 4.55 -0.02 32.89
N LYS A 244 5.67 0.70 32.73
CA LYS A 244 7.01 0.13 32.90
C LYS A 244 7.23 -0.19 34.37
N GLY A 245 7.75 -1.39 34.66
CA GLY A 245 8.13 -1.84 35.99
C GLY A 245 9.44 -1.23 36.47
#